data_6361f72165473ea1e8047b72df69d3a7
#
_entry.id   6361f72165473ea1e8047b72df69d3a7
#
_cell.length_a   1.000
_cell.length_b   1.000
_cell.length_c   1.000
_cell.angle_alpha   90.00
_cell.angle_beta   90.00
_cell.angle_gamma   90.00
#
_symmetry.space_group_name_H-M   'P 1'
#
loop_
_entity.id
_entity.type
_entity.pdbx_description
1 polymer ?
#
loop_
_entity_poly.entity_id
_entity_poly.type
_entity_poly.pdbx_seq_one_letter_code
_entity_poly.pdbx_strand_id
1 'polypeptide(L)' 'MQLFLADCQFTDIENQVKAYQAFIQAWENGEMAKSDKNEKFEMLFRVHAPGEGRVVCLCKAFSDKEIFEHFAPWRA' A
#
# COMPACT_ATOMS: atom_id res chain seq x y z
N MET A 1 -17.35 -7.31 -1.59
CA MET A 1 -15.86 -7.28 -1.62
C MET A 1 -15.30 -8.38 -0.76
N GLN A 2 -14.19 -8.95 -1.19
CA GLN A 2 -13.48 -9.96 -0.43
C GLN A 2 -12.41 -9.31 0.45
N LEU A 3 -12.09 -9.98 1.56
CA LEU A 3 -11.04 -9.55 2.47
C LEU A 3 -9.71 -10.16 2.06
N PHE A 4 -8.66 -9.33 1.95
CA PHE A 4 -7.32 -9.76 1.57
C PHE A 4 -6.28 -9.26 2.55
N LEU A 5 -5.24 -10.06 2.75
CA LEU A 5 -4.02 -9.65 3.42
C LEU A 5 -2.94 -9.45 2.35
N ALA A 6 -2.48 -8.23 2.20
CA ALA A 6 -1.43 -7.88 1.24
C ALA A 6 -0.10 -7.73 1.99
N ASP A 7 0.90 -8.51 1.60
CA ASP A 7 2.23 -8.49 2.18
C ASP A 7 3.22 -8.06 1.09
N CYS A 8 3.64 -6.80 1.18
CA CYS A 8 4.55 -6.21 0.19
C CYS A 8 5.97 -6.19 0.74
N GLN A 9 6.89 -6.82 0.00
CA GLN A 9 8.31 -6.85 0.36
C GLN A 9 9.13 -6.12 -0.68
N PHE A 10 10.09 -5.33 -0.21
CA PHE A 10 11.01 -4.61 -1.08
C PHE A 10 12.29 -5.43 -1.25
N THR A 11 12.80 -5.48 -2.48
CA THR A 11 13.98 -6.27 -2.82
C THR A 11 15.29 -5.56 -2.48
N ASP A 12 15.27 -4.23 -2.32
CA ASP A 12 16.46 -3.48 -1.94
C ASP A 12 16.10 -2.26 -1.07
N ILE A 13 17.11 -1.78 -0.34
CA ILE A 13 16.94 -0.70 0.63
C ILE A 13 16.59 0.63 -0.06
N GLU A 14 17.20 0.90 -1.20
CA GLU A 14 16.99 2.15 -1.90
C GLU A 14 15.52 2.32 -2.32
N ASN A 15 14.94 1.30 -2.91
CA ASN A 15 13.53 1.32 -3.30
C ASN A 15 12.61 1.38 -2.10
N GLN A 16 12.97 0.71 -1.01
CA GLN A 16 12.23 0.79 0.24
C GLN A 16 12.17 2.21 0.77
N VAL A 17 13.31 2.90 0.82
CA VAL A 17 13.37 4.27 1.32
C VAL A 17 12.55 5.21 0.46
N LYS A 18 12.67 5.10 -0.87
CA LYS A 18 11.89 5.92 -1.79
C LYS A 18 10.38 5.71 -1.63
N ALA A 19 9.97 4.45 -1.54
CA ALA A 19 8.55 4.13 -1.37
C ALA A 19 8.02 4.66 -0.03
N TYR A 20 8.79 4.53 1.03
CA TYR A 20 8.41 5.02 2.36
C TYR A 20 8.27 6.54 2.37
N GLN A 21 9.21 7.26 1.76
CA GLN A 21 9.16 8.71 1.67
C GLN A 21 7.95 9.18 0.86
N ALA A 22 7.69 8.53 -0.28
CA ALA A 22 6.53 8.85 -1.10
C ALA A 22 5.22 8.58 -0.34
N PHE A 23 5.17 7.52 0.43
CA PHE A 23 4.01 7.18 1.26
C PHE A 23 3.74 8.27 2.31
N ILE A 24 4.77 8.68 3.04
CA ILE A 24 4.63 9.72 4.07
C ILE A 24 4.15 11.02 3.43
N GLN A 25 4.72 11.42 2.31
CA GLN A 25 4.32 12.63 1.61
C GLN A 25 2.86 12.57 1.18
N ALA A 26 2.43 11.46 0.60
CA ALA A 26 1.04 11.27 0.19
C ALA A 26 0.09 11.29 1.39
N TRP A 27 0.51 10.74 2.52
CA TRP A 27 -0.25 10.78 3.75
C TRP A 27 -0.46 12.21 4.23
N GLU A 28 0.61 13.00 4.29
CA GLU A 28 0.56 14.39 4.73
C GLU A 28 -0.29 15.27 3.82
N ASN A 29 -0.28 14.99 2.51
CA ASN A 29 -1.06 15.72 1.52
C ASN A 29 -2.53 15.28 1.46
N GLY A 30 -2.91 14.25 2.20
CA GLY A 30 -4.25 13.71 2.15
C GLY A 30 -4.54 12.82 0.94
N GLU A 31 -3.55 12.56 0.11
CA GLU A 31 -3.71 11.71 -1.08
C GLU A 31 -3.98 10.25 -0.71
N MET A 32 -3.39 9.78 0.38
CA MET A 32 -3.62 8.40 0.84
C MET A 32 -5.08 8.17 1.23
N ALA A 33 -5.69 9.13 1.90
CA ALA A 33 -7.10 9.01 2.28
C ALA A 33 -8.00 8.87 1.05
N LYS A 34 -7.65 9.53 -0.05
CA LYS A 34 -8.39 9.44 -1.30
C LYS A 34 -8.17 8.13 -2.03
N SER A 35 -6.94 7.61 -2.02
CA SER A 35 -6.60 6.37 -2.72
C SER A 35 -6.98 5.13 -1.94
N ASP A 36 -7.10 5.21 -0.61
CA ASP A 36 -7.37 4.06 0.25
C ASP A 36 -8.81 3.58 0.19
N LYS A 37 -9.70 4.34 -0.44
CA LYS A 37 -11.09 3.94 -0.56
C LYS A 37 -11.69 4.39 -1.89
N ASN A 38 -12.23 3.43 -2.63
CA ASN A 38 -13.01 3.68 -3.85
C ASN A 38 -14.06 2.58 -3.99
N GLU A 39 -14.78 2.55 -5.12
CA GLU A 39 -15.85 1.57 -5.35
C GLU A 39 -15.39 0.11 -5.34
N LYS A 40 -14.11 -0.13 -5.64
CA LYS A 40 -13.56 -1.47 -5.85
C LYS A 40 -12.54 -1.89 -4.80
N PHE A 41 -12.13 -0.97 -3.93
CA PHE A 41 -11.03 -1.18 -3.00
C PHE A 41 -11.22 -0.35 -1.73
N GLU A 42 -10.91 -0.94 -0.57
CA GLU A 42 -10.90 -0.25 0.71
C GLU A 42 -9.74 -0.73 1.56
N MET A 43 -8.86 0.18 1.96
CA MET A 43 -7.78 -0.10 2.90
C MET A 43 -8.32 -0.02 4.32
N LEU A 44 -8.23 -1.11 5.06
CA LEU A 44 -8.69 -1.17 6.45
C LEU A 44 -7.56 -0.91 7.44
N PHE A 45 -6.38 -1.43 7.14
CA PHE A 45 -5.27 -1.40 8.10
C PHE A 45 -3.95 -1.50 7.35
N ARG A 46 -2.96 -0.76 7.81
CA ARG A 46 -1.63 -0.74 7.19
C ARG A 46 -0.56 -0.69 8.27
N VAL A 47 0.44 -1.57 8.16
CA VAL A 47 1.59 -1.60 9.05
C VAL A 47 2.86 -1.53 8.21
N HIS A 48 3.71 -0.58 8.53
CA HIS A 48 5.03 -0.43 7.92
C HIS A 48 6.10 -0.99 8.85
N ALA A 49 6.99 -1.80 8.29
CA ALA A 49 8.16 -2.31 8.98
C ALA A 49 9.42 -1.95 8.19
N PRO A 50 9.86 -0.67 8.24
CA PRO A 50 10.95 -0.19 7.39
C PRO A 50 12.24 -0.96 7.55
N GLY A 51 12.57 -1.40 8.78
CA GLY A 51 13.78 -2.16 9.04
C GLY A 51 13.77 -3.55 8.41
N GLU A 52 12.60 -4.06 8.06
CA GLU A 52 12.43 -5.36 7.39
C GLU A 52 12.12 -5.24 5.91
N GLY A 53 11.96 -4.02 5.41
CA GLY A 53 11.59 -3.80 4.02
C GLY A 53 10.19 -4.28 3.69
N ARG A 54 9.24 -4.09 4.61
CA ARG A 54 7.94 -4.74 4.53
C ARG A 54 6.80 -3.80 4.85
N VAL A 55 5.70 -3.95 4.11
CA VAL A 55 4.42 -3.29 4.41
C VAL A 55 3.33 -4.36 4.38
N VAL A 56 2.57 -4.49 5.45
CA VAL A 56 1.47 -5.45 5.54
C VAL A 56 0.16 -4.69 5.65
N CYS A 57 -0.80 -5.03 4.80
CA CYS A 57 -2.08 -4.34 4.71
C CYS A 57 -3.23 -5.31 4.79
N LEU A 58 -4.29 -4.93 5.50
CA LEU A 58 -5.57 -5.61 5.45
C LEU A 58 -6.53 -4.76 4.63
N CYS A 59 -7.11 -5.32 3.59
CA CYS A 59 -7.95 -4.57 2.66
C CYS A 59 -9.11 -5.40 2.13
N LYS A 60 -10.13 -4.70 1.64
CA LYS A 60 -11.24 -5.29 0.92
C LYS A 60 -11.18 -4.88 -0.54
N ALA A 61 -11.41 -5.82 -1.44
CA ALA A 61 -11.41 -5.55 -2.87
C ALA A 61 -12.32 -6.54 -3.59
N PHE A 62 -12.69 -6.22 -4.83
CA PHE A 62 -13.44 -7.16 -5.65
C PHE A 62 -12.59 -8.34 -6.08
N SER A 63 -11.28 -8.11 -6.29
CA SER A 63 -10.35 -9.18 -6.65
C SER A 63 -8.93 -8.76 -6.30
N ASP A 64 -7.97 -9.68 -6.42
CA ASP A 64 -6.55 -9.40 -6.22
C ASP A 64 -6.01 -8.38 -7.22
N LYS A 65 -6.61 -8.28 -8.40
CA LYS A 65 -6.23 -7.28 -9.42
C LYS A 65 -6.32 -5.86 -8.88
N GLU A 66 -7.40 -5.52 -8.18
CA GLU A 66 -7.57 -4.20 -7.60
C GLU A 66 -6.48 -3.88 -6.58
N ILE A 67 -6.02 -4.91 -5.85
CA ILE A 67 -4.93 -4.74 -4.88
C ILE A 67 -3.63 -4.43 -5.59
N PHE A 68 -3.28 -5.17 -6.64
CA PHE A 68 -2.07 -4.91 -7.42
C PHE A 68 -2.10 -3.53 -8.07
N GLU A 69 -3.24 -3.10 -8.58
CA GLU A 69 -3.41 -1.77 -9.16
C GLU A 69 -3.23 -0.67 -8.12
N HIS A 70 -3.74 -0.87 -6.91
CA HIS A 70 -3.60 0.09 -5.82
C HIS A 70 -2.13 0.31 -5.45
N PHE A 71 -1.35 -0.76 -5.39
CA PHE A 71 0.05 -0.69 -4.98
C PHE A 71 1.02 -0.40 -6.13
N ALA A 72 0.56 -0.41 -7.37
CA ALA A 72 1.43 -0.20 -8.52
C ALA A 72 2.25 1.09 -8.46
N PRO A 73 1.70 2.24 -8.03
CA PRO A 73 2.49 3.48 -7.92
C PRO A 73 3.61 3.42 -6.88
N TRP A 74 3.53 2.51 -5.92
CA TRP A 74 4.51 2.37 -4.84
C TRP A 74 5.59 1.33 -5.14
N ARG A 75 5.45 0.62 -6.23
CA ARG A 75 6.44 -0.34 -6.69
C ARG A 75 7.47 0.37 -7.56
N ALA A 76 8.69 0.31 -7.15
CA ALA A 76 9.77 0.88 -7.94
C ALA A 76 10.42 -0.16 -8.83
#